data_9d69ee66642e4b28ea4944708e8b3848
#
_entry.id   9d69ee66642e4b28ea4944708e8b3848
#
_cell.length_a   1.000
_cell.length_b   1.000
_cell.length_c   1.000
_cell.angle_alpha   90.00
_cell.angle_beta   90.00
_cell.angle_gamma   90.00
#
_symmetry.space_group_name_H-M   'P 1'
#
loop_
_entity.id
_entity.type
_entity.pdbx_description
1 polymer ?
#
loop_
_entity_poly.entity_id
_entity_poly.type
_entity_poly.pdbx_seq_one_letter_code
_entity_poly.pdbx_strand_id
1 'polypeptide(L)'
;ACPEGVILESEENTTELFGSRHSFYCTGGSSQCVKAMLHLAYLFRPEGTGNCILAARNAHKSFLHGCALLGLEPRWLYPEAGTPLCSCPVSPAALERALQTGERPFAVYITSPDYLGGVQDISALAEVCHRHGLPLLVDNAHGAYLKFLEPSRHPLDLGADMCCDSAHKTLPVLTGGAYLHVSERAQ
;
A
#
# COMPACT_ATOMS: atom_id res chain seq x y z
N ALA A 1 4.76 19.57 11.31
CA ALA A 1 5.57 19.51 12.54
C ALA A 1 6.28 18.15 12.56
N CYS A 2 7.57 18.13 12.90
CA CYS A 2 8.27 16.88 13.12
C CYS A 2 7.85 16.29 14.47
N PRO A 3 7.71 14.97 14.62
CA PRO A 3 7.46 14.36 15.92
C PRO A 3 8.65 14.59 16.85
N GLU A 4 8.36 14.79 18.14
CA GLU A 4 9.36 15.01 19.18
C GLU A 4 8.97 14.22 20.44
N GLY A 5 9.95 13.99 21.33
CA GLY A 5 9.73 13.32 22.62
C GLY A 5 9.08 11.95 22.47
N VAL A 6 8.09 11.66 23.28
CA VAL A 6 7.40 10.37 23.35
C VAL A 6 6.76 9.93 22.02
N ILE A 7 6.37 10.87 21.16
CA ILE A 7 5.80 10.54 19.85
C ILE A 7 6.90 10.00 18.93
N LEU A 8 8.03 10.68 18.87
CA LEU A 8 9.19 10.24 18.10
C LEU A 8 9.70 8.87 18.58
N GLU A 9 9.90 8.70 19.88
CA GLU A 9 10.29 7.42 20.48
C GLU A 9 9.32 6.28 20.11
N SER A 10 8.02 6.56 20.12
CA SER A 10 7.01 5.58 19.74
C SER A 10 7.04 5.25 18.23
N GLU A 11 7.31 6.23 17.35
CA GLU A 11 7.50 5.98 15.91
C GLU A 11 8.78 5.17 15.65
N GLU A 12 9.86 5.44 16.37
CA GLU A 12 11.13 4.68 16.29
C GLU A 12 10.92 3.21 16.71
N ASN A 13 10.25 2.98 17.84
CA ASN A 13 9.90 1.63 18.30
C ASN A 13 9.03 0.88 17.28
N THR A 14 8.06 1.57 16.67
CA THR A 14 7.22 0.97 15.63
C THR A 14 8.01 0.69 14.36
N THR A 15 8.94 1.56 13.99
CA THR A 15 9.85 1.39 12.87
C THR A 15 10.69 0.13 13.03
N GLU A 16 11.28 -0.08 14.22
CA GLU A 16 12.03 -1.28 14.54
C GLU A 16 11.14 -2.53 14.52
N LEU A 17 9.97 -2.47 15.18
CA LEU A 17 9.04 -3.59 15.28
C LEU A 17 8.55 -4.09 13.92
N PHE A 18 8.24 -3.16 13.01
CA PHE A 18 7.78 -3.49 11.65
C PHE A 18 8.91 -3.75 10.66
N GLY A 19 10.16 -3.43 11.01
CA GLY A 19 11.32 -3.56 10.12
C GLY A 19 11.21 -2.62 8.92
N SER A 20 10.63 -1.45 9.11
CA SER A 20 10.52 -0.41 8.10
C SER A 20 11.73 0.53 8.15
N ARG A 21 11.94 1.31 7.10
CA ARG A 21 12.87 2.46 7.13
C ARG A 21 12.31 3.55 8.04
N HIS A 22 11.00 3.77 7.96
CA HIS A 22 10.28 4.68 8.84
C HIS A 22 8.79 4.33 8.89
N SER A 23 8.22 4.45 10.09
CA SER A 23 6.79 4.28 10.35
C SER A 23 6.22 5.59 10.89
N PHE A 24 5.30 6.19 10.15
CA PHE A 24 4.64 7.44 10.53
C PHE A 24 3.29 7.17 11.16
N TYR A 25 2.97 7.90 12.23
CA TYR A 25 1.66 7.84 12.85
C TYR A 25 0.66 8.79 12.19
N CYS A 26 -0.55 8.30 12.02
CA CYS A 26 -1.68 9.07 11.53
C CYS A 26 -2.88 8.95 12.48
N THR A 27 -3.50 10.07 12.82
CA THR A 27 -4.72 10.12 13.62
C THR A 27 -6.00 10.21 12.78
N GLY A 28 -5.86 10.47 11.49
CA GLY A 28 -6.94 10.49 10.49
C GLY A 28 -7.24 9.13 9.85
N GLY A 29 -6.74 8.03 10.45
CA GLY A 29 -6.91 6.68 9.96
C GLY A 29 -6.10 6.39 8.69
N SER A 30 -6.22 5.15 8.19
CA SER A 30 -5.56 4.75 6.92
C SER A 30 -6.00 5.59 5.73
N SER A 31 -7.14 6.26 5.78
CA SER A 31 -7.56 7.19 4.72
C SER A 31 -6.58 8.37 4.54
N GLN A 32 -5.97 8.85 5.62
CA GLN A 32 -4.90 9.84 5.57
C GLN A 32 -3.59 9.21 5.09
N CYS A 33 -3.26 8.01 5.60
CA CYS A 33 -2.07 7.26 5.17
C CYS A 33 -2.08 6.97 3.68
N VAL A 34 -3.22 6.53 3.12
CA VAL A 34 -3.36 6.27 1.67
C VAL A 34 -3.06 7.52 0.85
N LYS A 35 -3.61 8.68 1.24
CA LYS A 35 -3.33 9.94 0.52
C LYS A 35 -1.86 10.35 0.61
N ALA A 36 -1.25 10.20 1.80
CA ALA A 36 0.18 10.47 1.99
C ALA A 36 1.06 9.51 1.18
N MET A 37 0.73 8.21 1.18
CA MET A 37 1.42 7.18 0.40
C MET A 37 1.37 7.48 -1.11
N LEU A 38 0.20 7.85 -1.63
CA LEU A 38 0.05 8.25 -3.03
C LEU A 38 0.87 9.50 -3.36
N HIS A 39 0.86 10.50 -2.47
CA HIS A 39 1.62 11.73 -2.65
C HIS A 39 3.13 11.46 -2.66
N LEU A 40 3.64 10.68 -1.71
CA LEU A 40 5.05 10.29 -1.66
C LEU A 40 5.46 9.53 -2.93
N ALA A 41 4.69 8.52 -3.32
CA ALA A 41 4.97 7.75 -4.53
C ALA A 41 4.97 8.64 -5.78
N TYR A 42 4.09 9.64 -5.86
CA TYR A 42 4.03 10.58 -6.98
C TYR A 42 5.19 11.57 -6.98
N LEU A 43 5.61 12.07 -5.82
CA LEU A 43 6.76 12.99 -5.69
C LEU A 43 8.07 12.32 -6.12
N PHE A 44 8.27 11.07 -5.73
CA PHE A 44 9.47 10.29 -6.01
C PHE A 44 9.29 9.28 -7.15
N ARG A 45 8.35 9.55 -8.05
CA ARG A 45 8.03 8.64 -9.14
C ARG A 45 9.22 8.43 -10.09
N PRO A 46 9.31 7.24 -10.71
CA PRO A 46 10.35 6.96 -11.69
C PRO A 46 10.33 7.97 -12.86
N GLU A 47 11.51 8.31 -13.36
CA GLU A 47 11.64 9.20 -14.52
C GLU A 47 10.86 8.65 -15.73
N GLY A 48 10.26 9.58 -16.50
CA GLY A 48 9.48 9.25 -17.68
C GLY A 48 8.10 8.68 -17.41
N THR A 49 7.63 8.69 -16.14
CA THR A 49 6.23 8.38 -15.79
C THR A 49 5.39 9.65 -15.65
N GLY A 50 4.11 9.55 -16.05
CA GLY A 50 3.12 10.61 -15.87
C GLY A 50 2.42 10.56 -14.51
N ASN A 51 1.12 10.84 -14.51
CA ASN A 51 0.25 10.78 -13.32
C ASN A 51 -0.61 9.51 -13.27
N CYS A 52 -0.35 8.55 -14.18
CA CYS A 52 -1.07 7.28 -14.22
C CYS A 52 -0.63 6.36 -13.06
N ILE A 53 -1.59 5.77 -12.34
CA ILE A 53 -1.37 4.74 -11.32
C ILE A 53 -2.19 3.50 -11.64
N LEU A 54 -1.57 2.31 -11.60
CA LEU A 54 -2.25 1.04 -11.84
C LEU A 54 -2.78 0.49 -10.52
N ALA A 55 -4.09 0.27 -10.40
CA ALA A 55 -4.72 -0.11 -9.14
C ALA A 55 -5.69 -1.27 -9.28
N ALA A 56 -5.75 -2.15 -8.29
CA ALA A 56 -6.79 -3.16 -8.18
C ALA A 56 -8.16 -2.51 -7.96
N ARG A 57 -9.21 -3.03 -8.65
CA ARG A 57 -10.53 -2.37 -8.72
C ARG A 57 -11.28 -2.32 -7.38
N ASN A 58 -10.90 -3.15 -6.41
CA ASN A 58 -11.47 -3.14 -5.06
C ASN A 58 -10.85 -2.07 -4.11
N ALA A 59 -10.14 -1.08 -4.66
CA ALA A 59 -9.55 0.01 -3.89
C ALA A 59 -10.61 0.76 -3.06
N HIS A 60 -10.28 1.07 -1.82
CA HIS A 60 -11.14 1.85 -0.94
C HIS A 60 -11.33 3.28 -1.48
N LYS A 61 -12.47 3.93 -1.16
CA LYS A 61 -12.76 5.31 -1.60
C LYS A 61 -11.68 6.34 -1.26
N SER A 62 -10.88 6.12 -0.20
CA SER A 62 -9.73 6.99 0.14
C SER A 62 -8.69 7.07 -0.98
N PHE A 63 -8.50 5.97 -1.73
CA PHE A 63 -7.65 5.95 -2.92
C PHE A 63 -8.19 6.91 -4.00
N LEU A 64 -9.49 6.80 -4.32
CA LEU A 64 -10.13 7.70 -5.31
C LEU A 64 -10.07 9.17 -4.88
N HIS A 65 -10.30 9.44 -3.59
CA HIS A 65 -10.16 10.80 -3.04
C HIS A 65 -8.71 11.29 -3.12
N GLY A 66 -7.72 10.41 -2.91
CA GLY A 66 -6.31 10.73 -3.08
C GLY A 66 -5.97 11.04 -4.54
N CYS A 67 -6.45 10.22 -5.47
CA CYS A 67 -6.27 10.46 -6.91
C CYS A 67 -6.87 11.82 -7.33
N ALA A 68 -8.11 12.11 -6.91
CA ALA A 68 -8.76 13.38 -7.22
C ALA A 68 -8.01 14.59 -6.64
N LEU A 69 -7.49 14.46 -5.41
CA LEU A 69 -6.74 15.52 -4.73
C LEU A 69 -5.41 15.84 -5.43
N LEU A 70 -4.75 14.82 -5.95
CA LEU A 70 -3.41 14.90 -6.53
C LEU A 70 -3.40 14.97 -8.07
N GLY A 71 -4.58 14.93 -8.72
CA GLY A 71 -4.68 14.91 -10.18
C GLY A 71 -4.14 13.61 -10.80
N LEU A 72 -4.25 12.48 -10.08
CA LEU A 72 -3.79 11.19 -10.57
C LEU A 72 -4.87 10.50 -11.40
N GLU A 73 -4.44 9.74 -12.39
CA GLU A 73 -5.32 8.99 -13.31
C GLU A 73 -5.23 7.48 -13.00
N PRO A 74 -6.24 6.92 -12.31
CA PRO A 74 -6.23 5.49 -12.02
C PRO A 74 -6.55 4.66 -13.26
N ARG A 75 -5.66 3.73 -13.59
CA ARG A 75 -5.87 2.64 -14.52
C ARG A 75 -6.16 1.37 -13.72
N TRP A 76 -7.18 0.61 -14.11
CA TRP A 76 -7.73 -0.44 -13.27
C TRP A 76 -7.31 -1.84 -13.70
N LEU A 77 -6.89 -2.63 -12.72
CA LEU A 77 -6.89 -4.09 -12.79
C LEU A 77 -8.28 -4.57 -12.38
N TYR A 78 -8.94 -5.29 -13.27
CA TYR A 78 -10.28 -5.85 -13.01
C TYR A 78 -10.17 -7.30 -12.56
N PRO A 79 -11.05 -7.73 -11.63
CA PRO A 79 -11.12 -9.13 -11.24
C PRO A 79 -11.68 -9.98 -12.38
N GLU A 80 -11.41 -11.29 -12.32
CA GLU A 80 -12.01 -12.26 -13.23
C GLU A 80 -13.53 -12.38 -13.00
N ALA A 81 -14.25 -12.82 -14.03
CA ALA A 81 -15.70 -13.04 -13.93
C ALA A 81 -16.03 -14.04 -12.80
N GLY A 82 -17.05 -13.72 -12.01
CA GLY A 82 -17.47 -14.54 -10.87
C GLY A 82 -16.75 -14.23 -9.54
N THR A 83 -15.76 -13.31 -9.54
CA THR A 83 -15.14 -12.84 -8.30
C THR A 83 -16.15 -12.08 -7.44
N PRO A 84 -16.16 -12.26 -6.11
CA PRO A 84 -17.02 -11.48 -5.20
C PRO A 84 -16.80 -9.97 -5.34
N LEU A 85 -17.86 -9.17 -5.16
CA LEU A 85 -17.87 -7.73 -5.42
C LEU A 85 -16.77 -6.94 -4.71
N CYS A 86 -16.40 -7.33 -3.47
CA CYS A 86 -15.41 -6.63 -2.66
C CYS A 86 -14.00 -7.22 -2.79
N SER A 87 -13.80 -8.14 -3.73
CA SER A 87 -12.51 -8.79 -3.97
C SER A 87 -11.97 -8.46 -5.36
N CYS A 88 -10.64 -8.44 -5.48
CA CYS A 88 -9.96 -8.28 -6.76
C CYS A 88 -8.61 -9.01 -6.69
N PRO A 89 -8.61 -10.33 -6.74
CA PRO A 89 -7.37 -11.09 -6.80
C PRO A 89 -6.61 -10.73 -8.08
N VAL A 90 -5.33 -10.40 -7.92
CA VAL A 90 -4.44 -10.04 -9.01
C VAL A 90 -3.35 -11.11 -9.12
N SER A 91 -3.33 -11.83 -10.23
CA SER A 91 -2.23 -12.75 -10.49
C SER A 91 -1.00 -12.00 -11.02
N PRO A 92 0.24 -12.50 -10.73
CA PRO A 92 1.47 -11.92 -11.31
C PRO A 92 1.43 -11.82 -12.84
N ALA A 93 0.84 -12.82 -13.51
CA ALA A 93 0.69 -12.80 -14.96
C ALA A 93 -0.28 -11.74 -15.46
N ALA A 94 -1.37 -11.46 -14.71
CA ALA A 94 -2.31 -10.38 -15.05
C ALA A 94 -1.66 -9.00 -14.86
N LEU A 95 -0.88 -8.83 -13.77
CA LEU A 95 -0.11 -7.62 -13.52
C LEU A 95 0.93 -7.39 -14.62
N GLU A 96 1.72 -8.42 -14.98
CA GLU A 96 2.72 -8.35 -16.04
C GLU A 96 2.11 -7.90 -17.38
N ARG A 97 0.98 -8.51 -17.80
CA ARG A 97 0.27 -8.11 -19.03
C ARG A 97 -0.22 -6.66 -18.96
N ALA A 98 -0.73 -6.23 -17.81
CA ALA A 98 -1.21 -4.86 -17.64
C ALA A 98 -0.07 -3.84 -17.72
N LEU A 99 1.12 -4.16 -17.23
CA LEU A 99 2.29 -3.29 -17.29
C LEU A 99 2.90 -3.18 -18.69
N GLN A 100 2.69 -4.19 -19.53
CA GLN A 100 3.13 -4.20 -20.94
C GLN A 100 2.21 -3.40 -21.87
N THR A 101 1.05 -2.97 -21.41
CA THR A 101 0.04 -2.30 -22.24
C THR A 101 -0.34 -0.93 -21.68
N GLY A 102 -0.67 0.00 -22.56
CA GLY A 102 -1.13 1.34 -22.18
C GLY A 102 -0.02 2.24 -21.63
N GLU A 103 -0.42 3.30 -20.92
CA GLU A 103 0.50 4.25 -20.31
C GLU A 103 1.28 3.58 -19.16
N ARG A 104 2.58 3.88 -19.06
CA ARG A 104 3.43 3.40 -17.97
C ARG A 104 2.99 4.07 -16.65
N PRO A 105 2.52 3.29 -15.66
CA PRO A 105 2.16 3.86 -14.37
C PRO A 105 3.41 4.29 -13.59
N PHE A 106 3.25 5.19 -12.62
CA PHE A 106 4.34 5.53 -11.70
C PHE A 106 4.41 4.58 -10.49
N ALA A 107 3.30 3.88 -10.20
CA ALA A 107 3.20 2.91 -9.10
C ALA A 107 2.09 1.89 -9.36
N VAL A 108 2.13 0.78 -8.63
CA VAL A 108 1.05 -0.20 -8.54
C VAL A 108 0.43 -0.16 -7.14
N TYR A 109 -0.90 -0.13 -7.06
CA TYR A 109 -1.65 -0.07 -5.80
C TYR A 109 -2.56 -1.28 -5.63
N ILE A 110 -2.40 -2.00 -4.52
CA ILE A 110 -3.13 -3.24 -4.20
C ILE A 110 -3.76 -3.12 -2.82
N THR A 111 -5.00 -3.61 -2.66
CA THR A 111 -5.65 -3.80 -1.35
C THR A 111 -5.48 -5.24 -0.90
N SER A 112 -4.83 -5.45 0.24
CA SER A 112 -4.61 -6.78 0.84
C SER A 112 -4.38 -6.63 2.35
N PRO A 113 -5.17 -7.29 3.22
CA PRO A 113 -6.37 -8.10 2.90
C PRO A 113 -7.53 -7.27 2.34
N ASP A 114 -8.39 -7.91 1.56
CA ASP A 114 -9.66 -7.32 1.14
C ASP A 114 -10.74 -7.40 2.24
N TYR A 115 -11.96 -6.90 1.95
CA TYR A 115 -13.08 -6.91 2.90
C TYR A 115 -13.59 -8.32 3.26
N LEU A 116 -13.25 -9.33 2.47
CA LEU A 116 -13.65 -10.73 2.70
C LEU A 116 -12.53 -11.54 3.34
N GLY A 117 -11.38 -10.91 3.64
CA GLY A 117 -10.21 -11.54 4.23
C GLY A 117 -9.28 -12.19 3.19
N GLY A 118 -9.52 -11.98 1.91
CA GLY A 118 -8.65 -12.44 0.83
C GLY A 118 -7.29 -11.72 0.86
N VAL A 119 -6.20 -12.50 0.89
CA VAL A 119 -4.82 -12.01 0.92
C VAL A 119 -4.16 -12.26 -0.43
N GLN A 120 -3.51 -11.24 -0.97
CA GLN A 120 -2.77 -11.31 -2.24
C GLN A 120 -1.39 -11.95 -2.03
N ASP A 121 -0.84 -12.51 -3.10
CA ASP A 121 0.59 -12.91 -3.13
C ASP A 121 1.46 -11.66 -3.34
N ILE A 122 1.66 -10.92 -2.25
CA ILE A 122 2.42 -9.65 -2.28
C ILE A 122 3.85 -9.88 -2.76
N SER A 123 4.49 -10.98 -2.38
CA SER A 123 5.86 -11.29 -2.80
C SER A 123 5.98 -11.38 -4.32
N ALA A 124 5.12 -12.18 -4.93
CA ALA A 124 5.14 -12.35 -6.38
C ALA A 124 4.74 -11.05 -7.14
N LEU A 125 3.81 -10.26 -6.58
CA LEU A 125 3.44 -8.96 -7.16
C LEU A 125 4.58 -7.94 -7.03
N ALA A 126 5.29 -7.90 -5.90
CA ALA A 126 6.45 -7.05 -5.68
C ALA A 126 7.57 -7.37 -6.68
N GLU A 127 7.86 -8.65 -6.89
CA GLU A 127 8.85 -9.08 -7.90
C GLU A 127 8.51 -8.57 -9.31
N VAL A 128 7.22 -8.63 -9.69
CA VAL A 128 6.77 -8.08 -10.99
C VAL A 128 7.01 -6.57 -11.02
N CYS A 129 6.55 -5.83 -10.01
CA CYS A 129 6.71 -4.38 -9.95
C CYS A 129 8.18 -3.96 -10.04
N HIS A 130 9.05 -4.60 -9.27
CA HIS A 130 10.47 -4.26 -9.20
C HIS A 130 11.21 -4.57 -10.51
N ARG A 131 10.84 -5.63 -11.25
CA ARG A 131 11.38 -5.88 -12.59
C ARG A 131 11.07 -4.75 -13.57
N HIS A 132 9.94 -4.06 -13.37
CA HIS A 132 9.54 -2.89 -14.17
C HIS A 132 10.03 -1.55 -13.60
N GLY A 133 10.80 -1.57 -12.49
CA GLY A 133 11.28 -0.35 -11.81
C GLY A 133 10.13 0.49 -11.23
N LEU A 134 9.10 -0.17 -10.72
CA LEU A 134 7.90 0.46 -10.16
C LEU A 134 7.74 0.09 -8.69
N PRO A 135 7.33 1.03 -7.82
CA PRO A 135 6.99 0.72 -6.44
C PRO A 135 5.64 0.02 -6.33
N LEU A 136 5.55 -0.94 -5.39
CA LEU A 136 4.31 -1.57 -4.95
C LEU A 136 3.80 -0.91 -3.68
N LEU A 137 2.60 -0.33 -3.76
CA LEU A 137 1.88 0.30 -2.66
C LEU A 137 0.76 -0.62 -2.18
N VAL A 138 0.71 -0.92 -0.88
CA VAL A 138 -0.29 -1.83 -0.34
C VAL A 138 -1.18 -1.14 0.68
N ASP A 139 -2.48 -1.15 0.42
CA ASP A 139 -3.50 -0.82 1.43
C ASP A 139 -3.74 -2.07 2.30
N ASN A 140 -3.05 -2.12 3.42
CA ASN A 140 -3.10 -3.19 4.41
C ASN A 140 -4.02 -2.83 5.59
N ALA A 141 -5.03 -2.00 5.35
CA ALA A 141 -5.89 -1.48 6.41
C ALA A 141 -6.54 -2.54 7.31
N HIS A 142 -6.67 -3.78 6.85
CA HIS A 142 -7.23 -4.89 7.64
C HIS A 142 -6.16 -5.88 8.13
N GLY A 143 -4.88 -5.64 7.86
CA GLY A 143 -3.82 -6.63 7.98
C GLY A 143 -2.65 -6.27 8.91
N ALA A 144 -2.75 -5.26 9.77
CA ALA A 144 -1.65 -4.92 10.68
C ALA A 144 -1.19 -6.13 11.53
N TYR A 145 -2.11 -7.01 11.93
CA TYR A 145 -1.81 -8.23 12.69
C TYR A 145 -0.95 -9.25 11.91
N LEU A 146 -0.91 -9.16 10.58
CA LEU A 146 -0.13 -10.08 9.73
C LEU A 146 1.38 -10.02 10.04
N LYS A 147 1.84 -8.90 10.61
CA LYS A 147 3.23 -8.75 11.07
C LYS A 147 3.61 -9.75 12.16
N PHE A 148 2.66 -10.10 13.00
CA PHE A 148 2.86 -10.93 14.19
C PHE A 148 2.55 -12.41 13.96
N LEU A 149 2.34 -12.82 12.72
CA LEU A 149 2.23 -14.23 12.35
C LEU A 149 3.62 -14.86 12.14
N GLU A 150 3.71 -16.16 12.31
CA GLU A 150 4.91 -16.94 12.02
C GLU A 150 4.64 -17.95 10.90
N PRO A 151 5.25 -17.80 9.72
CA PRO A 151 6.05 -16.63 9.30
C PRO A 151 5.20 -15.38 9.11
N SER A 152 5.83 -14.19 9.20
CA SER A 152 5.17 -12.92 8.93
C SER A 152 4.57 -12.90 7.52
N ARG A 153 3.36 -12.33 7.42
CA ARG A 153 2.66 -12.14 6.14
C ARG A 153 2.38 -10.65 5.87
N HIS A 154 3.08 -9.79 6.60
CA HIS A 154 2.94 -8.35 6.44
C HIS A 154 3.54 -7.88 5.10
N PRO A 155 2.90 -6.94 4.39
CA PRO A 155 3.36 -6.50 3.07
C PRO A 155 4.81 -6.04 3.00
N LEU A 156 5.32 -5.36 4.03
CA LEU A 156 6.74 -4.96 4.07
C LEU A 156 7.70 -6.15 4.03
N ASP A 157 7.40 -7.18 4.80
CA ASP A 157 8.22 -8.39 4.86
C ASP A 157 8.15 -9.20 3.55
N LEU A 158 7.10 -8.97 2.77
CA LEU A 158 6.86 -9.59 1.47
C LEU A 158 7.29 -8.72 0.28
N GLY A 159 7.92 -7.58 0.53
CA GLY A 159 8.56 -6.76 -0.50
C GLY A 159 7.78 -5.54 -0.99
N ALA A 160 6.67 -5.16 -0.34
CA ALA A 160 6.03 -3.89 -0.64
C ALA A 160 6.95 -2.70 -0.32
N ASP A 161 6.91 -1.66 -1.15
CA ASP A 161 7.74 -0.46 -0.94
C ASP A 161 7.12 0.47 0.10
N MET A 162 5.80 0.58 0.10
CA MET A 162 5.05 1.29 1.14
C MET A 162 3.75 0.54 1.43
N CYS A 163 3.32 0.60 2.69
CA CYS A 163 1.99 0.12 3.05
C CYS A 163 1.35 0.98 4.15
N CYS A 164 0.03 0.91 4.25
CA CYS A 164 -0.69 1.58 5.32
C CYS A 164 -1.55 0.60 6.11
N ASP A 165 -1.49 0.73 7.44
CA ASP A 165 -2.22 -0.07 8.41
C ASP A 165 -3.27 0.78 9.14
N SER A 166 -4.52 0.31 9.21
CA SER A 166 -5.46 0.81 10.20
C SER A 166 -5.22 0.07 11.53
N ALA A 167 -4.23 0.53 12.29
CA ALA A 167 -3.82 -0.12 13.52
C ALA A 167 -5.01 -0.37 14.47
N HIS A 168 -5.94 0.60 14.56
CA HIS A 168 -7.13 0.52 15.42
C HIS A 168 -8.11 -0.61 15.06
N LYS A 169 -7.99 -1.25 13.88
CA LYS A 169 -8.88 -2.36 13.49
C LYS A 169 -8.44 -3.69 14.08
N THR A 170 -7.13 -3.90 14.21
CA THR A 170 -6.57 -5.22 14.54
C THR A 170 -5.50 -5.20 15.63
N LEU A 171 -5.04 -4.03 16.05
CA LEU A 171 -4.10 -3.84 17.14
C LEU A 171 -4.76 -3.04 18.29
N PRO A 172 -4.25 -3.11 19.52
CA PRO A 172 -4.81 -2.42 20.68
C PRO A 172 -4.48 -0.92 20.68
N VAL A 173 -4.96 -0.20 19.68
CA VAL A 173 -4.76 1.25 19.48
C VAL A 173 -6.10 1.97 19.47
N LEU A 174 -6.12 3.24 19.85
CA LEU A 174 -7.33 4.06 19.85
C LEU A 174 -7.86 4.25 18.41
N THR A 175 -9.18 4.39 18.31
CA THR A 175 -9.88 4.64 17.03
C THR A 175 -9.26 5.82 16.28
N GLY A 176 -9.00 5.61 14.99
CA GLY A 176 -8.33 6.57 14.11
C GLY A 176 -6.82 6.36 14.04
N GLY A 177 -6.23 5.59 14.95
CA GLY A 177 -4.80 5.25 14.88
C GLY A 177 -4.47 4.41 13.66
N ALA A 178 -3.52 4.90 12.86
CA ALA A 178 -3.05 4.24 11.66
C ALA A 178 -1.56 4.49 11.46
N TYR A 179 -0.91 3.61 10.71
CA TYR A 179 0.50 3.71 10.37
C TYR A 179 0.67 3.82 8.86
N LEU A 180 1.61 4.65 8.43
CA LEU A 180 2.20 4.61 7.11
C LEU A 180 3.62 4.09 7.24
N HIS A 181 3.90 2.96 6.63
CA HIS A 181 5.21 2.35 6.62
C HIS A 181 5.91 2.56 5.27
N VAL A 182 7.17 2.96 5.33
CA VAL A 182 8.06 3.08 4.18
C VAL A 182 9.16 2.04 4.34
N SER A 183 9.38 1.20 3.33
CA SER A 183 10.42 0.18 3.36
C SER A 183 11.81 0.76 3.09
N GLU A 184 12.88 0.01 3.40
CA GLU A 184 14.25 0.35 3.01
C GLU A 184 14.45 0.39 1.49
N ARG A 185 13.57 -0.24 0.72
CA ARG A 185 13.61 -0.29 -0.76
C ARG A 185 13.02 0.95 -1.41
N ALA A 186 12.12 1.67 -0.73
CA ALA A 186 11.54 2.90 -1.23
C ALA A 186 12.62 3.99 -1.27
N GLN A 187 13.22 4.18 -2.44
CA GLN A 187 14.25 5.21 -2.70
C GLN A 187 13.64 6.47 -3.28
#